data_8eed18a2fd8683fe132a9b7d760519c1
#
_entry.id   8eed18a2fd8683fe132a9b7d760519c1
#
_cell.length_a   1.000
_cell.length_b   1.000
_cell.length_c   1.000
_cell.angle_alpha   90.00
_cell.angle_beta   90.00
_cell.angle_gamma   90.00
#
_symmetry.space_group_name_H-M   'P 1'
#
loop_
_entity.id
_entity.type
_entity.pdbx_description
1 polymer ?
#
loop_
_entity_poly.entity_id
_entity_poly.type
_entity_poly.pdbx_seq_one_letter_code
_entity_poly.pdbx_strand_id
1 'polypeptide(L)'
;MRRLTLFLLVMLGILPLAAKDSPSLADWMSALPDEMPVYRMSIPGSHDSGAVCGNVFLKVQDAAIGRQLEMGVRFFDVRLKADCAPGVTTEGAEGEGAAMLGVYHSGQYMEQTWEDDVLPTMRKFLKSHPREFLIILLKCEGGSSRGFARLLGRSLSGAEDITREFSSSLTLGECRGRIIFLLRDEVEGAPMAARIAGWDDNVTCHVTIHPRQGDAGTACVEDEYGYDSVAAAHYKTLTTLRNMAAAALQRPAPDGRPCWYITYASCHAVPNNSPGEFAERVNPAVQREIPAFDGPLGIVLIDFCAQYSDLIRMIVERN
;
A
#
# COMPACT_ATOMS: atom_id res chain seq x y z
N MET A 1 -2.26 -74.50 35.10
CA MET A 1 -2.08 -73.91 33.74
C MET A 1 -2.32 -72.40 33.85
N ARG A 2 -1.24 -71.61 33.88
CA ARG A 2 -1.29 -70.13 33.93
C ARG A 2 -1.19 -69.61 32.51
N ARG A 3 -2.21 -68.90 32.04
CA ARG A 3 -2.20 -68.21 30.75
C ARG A 3 -1.45 -66.88 30.90
N LEU A 4 -0.36 -66.79 30.17
CA LEU A 4 0.45 -65.55 30.04
C LEU A 4 -0.18 -64.70 28.95
N THR A 5 -0.76 -63.53 29.29
CA THR A 5 -1.29 -62.59 28.30
C THR A 5 -0.18 -61.60 27.98
N LEU A 6 0.30 -61.64 26.73
CA LEU A 6 1.34 -60.73 26.21
C LEU A 6 0.67 -59.41 25.78
N PHE A 7 0.94 -58.32 26.47
CA PHE A 7 0.56 -56.96 26.08
C PHE A 7 1.59 -56.44 25.08
N LEU A 8 1.17 -56.29 23.83
CA LEU A 8 1.99 -55.62 22.79
C LEU A 8 1.76 -54.11 22.90
N LEU A 9 2.76 -53.40 23.42
CA LEU A 9 2.75 -51.93 23.45
C LEU A 9 3.15 -51.40 22.07
N VAL A 10 2.17 -50.93 21.30
CA VAL A 10 2.44 -50.20 20.03
C VAL A 10 2.85 -48.78 20.40
N MET A 11 4.12 -48.49 20.37
CA MET A 11 4.66 -47.12 20.44
C MET A 11 4.40 -46.45 19.09
N LEU A 12 3.31 -45.68 18.96
CA LEU A 12 3.14 -44.73 17.86
C LEU A 12 4.19 -43.61 18.09
N GLY A 13 5.22 -43.63 17.27
CA GLY A 13 6.15 -42.51 17.18
C GLY A 13 5.42 -41.29 16.62
N ILE A 14 5.13 -40.31 17.47
CA ILE A 14 4.71 -38.99 17.05
C ILE A 14 5.95 -38.35 16.38
N LEU A 15 6.03 -38.43 15.06
CA LEU A 15 6.95 -37.60 14.31
C LEU A 15 6.58 -36.12 14.58
N PRO A 16 7.53 -35.29 15.03
CA PRO A 16 7.27 -33.88 15.14
C PRO A 16 6.92 -33.37 13.75
N LEU A 17 5.70 -32.85 13.59
CA LEU A 17 5.33 -32.07 12.43
C LEU A 17 6.30 -30.88 12.40
N ALA A 18 7.24 -30.88 11.45
CA ALA A 18 8.16 -29.77 11.30
C ALA A 18 7.29 -28.52 11.13
N ALA A 19 7.38 -27.60 12.08
CA ALA A 19 6.75 -26.30 11.96
C ALA A 19 7.31 -25.72 10.65
N LYS A 20 6.44 -25.52 9.68
CA LYS A 20 6.79 -24.83 8.43
C LYS A 20 7.17 -23.42 8.87
N ASP A 21 8.45 -23.08 8.79
CA ASP A 21 8.90 -21.73 9.11
C ASP A 21 8.00 -20.77 8.33
N SER A 22 7.30 -19.87 9.04
CA SER A 22 6.50 -18.85 8.39
C SER A 22 7.42 -18.06 7.47
N PRO A 23 7.04 -17.79 6.20
CA PRO A 23 7.88 -17.03 5.30
C PRO A 23 8.23 -15.68 5.93
N SER A 24 9.42 -15.20 5.62
CA SER A 24 9.82 -13.85 6.03
C SER A 24 8.80 -12.85 5.51
N LEU A 25 8.58 -11.75 6.21
CA LEU A 25 7.68 -10.70 5.73
C LEU A 25 8.10 -10.13 4.36
N ALA A 26 9.37 -10.27 4.00
CA ALA A 26 9.86 -9.93 2.66
C ALA A 26 9.36 -10.86 1.54
N ASP A 27 8.91 -12.09 1.89
CA ASP A 27 8.47 -13.12 0.94
C ASP A 27 7.08 -13.68 1.29
N TRP A 28 6.24 -12.90 1.97
CA TRP A 28 4.98 -13.42 2.52
C TRP A 28 3.99 -13.91 1.47
N MET A 29 4.00 -13.34 0.26
CA MET A 29 3.14 -13.79 -0.83
C MET A 29 3.58 -15.13 -1.42
N SER A 30 4.82 -15.56 -1.14
CA SER A 30 5.37 -16.80 -1.72
C SER A 30 4.59 -18.06 -1.32
N ALA A 31 3.95 -18.04 -0.14
CA ALA A 31 3.15 -19.16 0.37
C ALA A 31 1.69 -19.15 -0.13
N LEU A 32 1.24 -18.07 -0.75
CA LEU A 32 -0.15 -17.92 -1.19
C LEU A 32 -0.36 -18.54 -2.59
N PRO A 33 -1.57 -19.06 -2.87
CA PRO A 33 -1.90 -19.67 -4.15
C PRO A 33 -1.97 -18.62 -5.28
N ASP A 34 -1.53 -19.00 -6.47
CA ASP A 34 -1.49 -18.11 -7.65
C ASP A 34 -2.90 -17.69 -8.12
N GLU A 35 -3.91 -18.50 -7.82
CA GLU A 35 -5.32 -18.25 -8.17
C GLU A 35 -6.02 -17.24 -7.25
N MET A 36 -5.37 -16.81 -6.16
CA MET A 36 -5.95 -15.87 -5.21
C MET A 36 -6.26 -14.53 -5.89
N PRO A 37 -7.52 -14.06 -5.87
CA PRO A 37 -7.86 -12.76 -6.43
C PRO A 37 -7.25 -11.63 -5.60
N VAL A 38 -6.57 -10.68 -6.24
CA VAL A 38 -5.87 -9.57 -5.56
C VAL A 38 -6.83 -8.73 -4.72
N TYR A 39 -8.06 -8.48 -5.20
CA TYR A 39 -9.06 -7.71 -4.45
C TYR A 39 -9.54 -8.40 -3.16
N ARG A 40 -9.20 -9.68 -2.95
CA ARG A 40 -9.48 -10.46 -1.73
C ARG A 40 -8.28 -10.62 -0.81
N MET A 41 -7.20 -9.92 -1.08
CA MET A 41 -6.01 -10.00 -0.24
C MET A 41 -6.05 -8.97 0.89
N SER A 42 -5.34 -9.28 1.97
CA SER A 42 -4.99 -8.34 3.03
C SER A 42 -3.59 -7.81 2.74
N ILE A 43 -3.49 -6.57 2.28
CA ILE A 43 -2.24 -5.98 1.80
C ILE A 43 -1.82 -4.82 2.70
N PRO A 44 -0.71 -4.94 3.45
CA PRO A 44 -0.18 -3.80 4.18
C PRO A 44 0.29 -2.70 3.23
N GLY A 45 -0.07 -1.47 3.56
CA GLY A 45 0.33 -0.27 2.83
C GLY A 45 0.95 0.78 3.75
N SER A 46 1.69 1.72 3.17
CA SER A 46 2.18 2.92 3.83
C SER A 46 1.57 4.16 3.19
N HIS A 47 0.98 5.03 4.01
CA HIS A 47 0.52 6.35 3.58
C HIS A 47 1.74 7.23 3.37
N ASP A 48 1.73 8.02 2.29
CA ASP A 48 2.80 8.95 1.93
C ASP A 48 4.21 8.33 2.14
N SER A 49 4.44 7.21 1.45
CA SER A 49 5.50 6.24 1.72
C SER A 49 6.92 6.82 1.75
N GLY A 50 7.13 7.93 1.03
CA GLY A 50 8.40 8.62 0.96
C GLY A 50 8.58 9.75 1.98
N ALA A 51 7.58 10.08 2.80
CA ALA A 51 7.63 11.17 3.76
C ALA A 51 8.38 10.79 5.04
N VAL A 52 9.69 10.58 4.93
CA VAL A 52 10.56 10.07 6.00
C VAL A 52 11.36 11.15 6.73
N CYS A 53 11.29 12.40 6.26
CA CYS A 53 11.99 13.55 6.85
C CYS A 53 11.05 14.74 7.04
N GLY A 54 11.59 15.85 7.56
CA GLY A 54 10.82 17.04 7.87
C GLY A 54 10.43 17.16 9.33
N ASN A 55 9.56 18.11 9.64
CA ASN A 55 9.06 18.31 10.99
C ASN A 55 7.94 17.30 11.35
N VAL A 56 7.42 17.38 12.57
CA VAL A 56 6.41 16.46 13.11
C VAL A 56 5.08 16.42 12.34
N PHE A 57 4.79 17.43 11.52
CA PHE A 57 3.59 17.50 10.69
C PHE A 57 3.82 16.97 9.27
N LEU A 58 5.08 16.85 8.86
CA LEU A 58 5.47 16.42 7.50
C LEU A 58 5.99 15.00 7.46
N LYS A 59 6.66 14.56 8.52
CA LYS A 59 7.14 13.19 8.61
C LYS A 59 6.00 12.26 9.01
N VAL A 60 5.63 11.33 8.13
CA VAL A 60 4.58 10.34 8.38
C VAL A 60 5.09 8.89 8.27
N GLN A 61 6.35 8.70 7.85
CA GLN A 61 6.99 7.38 7.88
C GLN A 61 8.34 7.45 8.63
N ASP A 62 8.70 6.35 9.27
CA ASP A 62 9.91 6.22 10.08
C ASP A 62 10.95 5.26 9.47
N ALA A 63 10.68 4.76 8.26
CA ALA A 63 11.57 3.90 7.50
C ALA A 63 11.56 4.24 6.01
N ALA A 64 12.72 4.19 5.37
CA ALA A 64 12.81 4.30 3.92
C ALA A 64 12.08 3.15 3.20
N ILE A 65 11.65 3.39 1.96
CA ILE A 65 10.85 2.44 1.14
C ILE A 65 11.48 1.04 1.09
N GLY A 66 12.80 0.94 0.95
CA GLY A 66 13.49 -0.36 0.96
C GLY A 66 13.27 -1.15 2.26
N ARG A 67 13.28 -0.46 3.41
CA ARG A 67 12.98 -1.10 4.70
C ARG A 67 11.50 -1.46 4.83
N GLN A 68 10.60 -0.62 4.34
CA GLN A 68 9.16 -0.90 4.31
C GLN A 68 8.86 -2.17 3.50
N LEU A 69 9.51 -2.38 2.35
CA LEU A 69 9.42 -3.59 1.54
C LEU A 69 9.81 -4.85 2.32
N GLU A 70 10.97 -4.80 3.02
CA GLU A 70 11.45 -5.90 3.86
C GLU A 70 10.51 -6.23 5.03
N MET A 71 9.74 -5.24 5.49
CA MET A 71 8.77 -5.38 6.56
C MET A 71 7.40 -5.91 6.11
N GLY A 72 7.20 -6.11 4.81
CA GLY A 72 5.97 -6.69 4.26
C GLY A 72 5.01 -5.70 3.60
N VAL A 73 5.34 -4.42 3.56
CA VAL A 73 4.53 -3.42 2.84
C VAL A 73 4.55 -3.71 1.35
N ARG A 74 3.36 -3.69 0.72
CA ARG A 74 3.19 -3.96 -0.73
C ARG A 74 2.32 -2.94 -1.44
N PHE A 75 1.67 -2.03 -0.72
CA PHE A 75 1.00 -0.86 -1.29
C PHE A 75 1.72 0.41 -0.84
N PHE A 76 2.10 1.25 -1.80
CA PHE A 76 2.87 2.48 -1.56
C PHE A 76 2.12 3.67 -2.13
N ASP A 77 1.78 4.64 -1.28
CA ASP A 77 1.27 5.95 -1.66
C ASP A 77 2.47 6.89 -1.88
N VAL A 78 2.80 7.15 -3.15
CA VAL A 78 3.99 7.94 -3.53
C VAL A 78 3.56 9.24 -4.17
N ARG A 79 3.92 10.35 -3.53
CA ARG A 79 3.59 11.69 -3.99
C ARG A 79 4.78 12.34 -4.66
N LEU A 80 4.57 12.79 -5.89
CA LEU A 80 5.65 13.24 -6.76
C LEU A 80 5.36 14.63 -7.31
N LYS A 81 6.40 15.41 -7.50
CA LYS A 81 6.36 16.70 -8.17
C LYS A 81 7.45 16.76 -9.23
N ALA A 82 7.08 17.29 -10.40
CA ALA A 82 8.08 17.63 -11.43
C ALA A 82 8.95 18.80 -10.96
N ASP A 83 10.24 18.57 -10.80
CA ASP A 83 11.16 19.54 -10.25
C ASP A 83 12.50 19.57 -11.01
N CYS A 84 13.29 20.58 -10.75
CA CYS A 84 14.69 20.64 -11.16
C CYS A 84 15.55 19.84 -10.17
N ALA A 85 16.72 19.41 -10.62
CA ALA A 85 17.69 18.77 -9.73
C ALA A 85 17.94 19.64 -8.48
N PRO A 86 18.09 19.05 -7.29
CA PRO A 86 18.39 19.78 -6.07
C PRO A 86 19.62 20.71 -6.29
N GLY A 87 19.44 22.01 -5.99
CA GLY A 87 20.49 23.02 -6.17
C GLY A 87 20.49 23.73 -7.53
N VAL A 88 19.63 23.36 -8.47
CA VAL A 88 19.43 24.11 -9.72
C VAL A 88 18.22 25.04 -9.54
N THR A 89 18.50 26.31 -9.25
CA THR A 89 17.48 27.36 -9.30
C THR A 89 17.30 27.79 -10.76
N THR A 90 16.24 27.32 -11.39
CA THR A 90 15.83 27.85 -12.69
C THR A 90 14.70 28.85 -12.46
N GLU A 91 15.04 30.13 -12.34
CA GLU A 91 14.08 31.21 -12.51
C GLU A 91 13.51 31.08 -13.95
N GLY A 92 12.24 30.72 -14.07
CA GLY A 92 11.52 30.67 -15.34
C GLY A 92 11.37 29.31 -16.03
N ALA A 93 11.84 28.20 -15.50
CA ALA A 93 11.61 26.87 -16.07
C ALA A 93 10.33 26.24 -15.52
N GLU A 94 9.17 26.86 -15.75
CA GLU A 94 7.89 26.23 -15.51
C GLU A 94 7.71 25.06 -16.49
N GLY A 95 7.88 23.84 -16.00
CA GLY A 95 7.41 22.61 -16.62
C GLY A 95 8.29 21.96 -17.68
N GLU A 96 9.00 22.68 -18.54
CA GLU A 96 9.83 22.07 -19.60
C GLU A 96 11.28 21.79 -19.18
N GLY A 97 11.78 22.52 -18.18
CA GLY A 97 13.12 22.35 -17.61
C GLY A 97 13.26 21.33 -16.47
N ALA A 98 12.14 20.76 -15.99
CA ALA A 98 12.19 19.76 -14.95
C ALA A 98 12.90 18.49 -15.43
N ALA A 99 13.91 18.05 -14.68
CA ALA A 99 14.75 16.92 -15.07
C ALA A 99 14.31 15.61 -14.41
N MET A 100 13.60 15.67 -13.25
CA MET A 100 13.23 14.51 -12.43
C MET A 100 11.90 14.70 -11.71
N LEU A 101 11.36 13.59 -11.19
CA LEU A 101 10.24 13.57 -10.26
C LEU A 101 10.79 13.47 -8.83
N GLY A 102 10.74 14.58 -8.09
CA GLY A 102 11.05 14.59 -6.66
C GLY A 102 9.89 13.98 -5.85
N VAL A 103 10.22 13.31 -4.75
CA VAL A 103 9.23 12.90 -3.74
C VAL A 103 8.91 14.09 -2.86
N TYR A 104 7.62 14.39 -2.69
CA TYR A 104 7.15 15.56 -1.96
C TYR A 104 6.04 15.21 -0.98
N HIS A 105 5.96 15.94 0.13
CA HIS A 105 4.81 15.95 1.02
C HIS A 105 4.50 17.38 1.46
N SER A 106 3.25 17.83 1.25
CA SER A 106 2.78 19.19 1.61
C SER A 106 3.73 20.28 1.12
N GLY A 107 4.25 20.13 -0.10
CA GLY A 107 5.15 21.09 -0.74
C GLY A 107 6.61 21.01 -0.34
N GLN A 108 6.99 20.16 0.62
CA GLN A 108 8.39 19.94 0.99
C GLN A 108 8.99 18.75 0.25
N TYR A 109 10.21 18.93 -0.29
CA TYR A 109 11.01 17.87 -0.89
C TYR A 109 11.50 16.88 0.20
N MET A 110 11.34 15.59 -0.06
CA MET A 110 11.66 14.49 0.87
C MET A 110 13.03 13.87 0.63
N GLU A 111 13.95 14.61 0.00
CA GLU A 111 15.35 14.21 -0.26
C GLU A 111 15.48 12.90 -1.05
N GLN A 112 14.46 12.56 -1.85
CA GLN A 112 14.39 11.37 -2.68
C GLN A 112 13.81 11.72 -4.05
N THR A 113 14.26 11.01 -5.09
CA THR A 113 13.67 11.09 -6.42
C THR A 113 13.03 9.76 -6.82
N TRP A 114 12.09 9.84 -7.73
CA TRP A 114 11.45 8.66 -8.29
C TRP A 114 12.43 7.81 -9.12
N GLU A 115 13.21 8.46 -9.96
CA GLU A 115 14.09 7.83 -10.93
C GLU A 115 15.32 7.16 -10.30
N ASP A 116 15.94 7.81 -9.30
CA ASP A 116 17.21 7.34 -8.73
C ASP A 116 17.04 6.54 -7.43
N ASP A 117 15.95 6.79 -6.67
CA ASP A 117 15.77 6.20 -5.35
C ASP A 117 14.60 5.21 -5.31
N VAL A 118 13.37 5.65 -5.65
CA VAL A 118 12.15 4.89 -5.41
C VAL A 118 12.01 3.71 -6.38
N LEU A 119 11.94 3.99 -7.69
CA LEU A 119 11.71 2.95 -8.70
C LEU A 119 12.85 1.92 -8.76
N PRO A 120 14.14 2.31 -8.71
CA PRO A 120 15.25 1.35 -8.65
C PRO A 120 15.20 0.44 -7.41
N THR A 121 14.82 0.99 -6.24
CA THR A 121 14.67 0.22 -5.00
C THR A 121 13.58 -0.85 -5.14
N MET A 122 12.42 -0.48 -5.69
CA MET A 122 11.32 -1.41 -5.93
C MET A 122 11.68 -2.49 -6.96
N ARG A 123 12.34 -2.10 -8.05
CA ARG A 123 12.85 -3.02 -9.08
C ARG A 123 13.85 -4.02 -8.50
N LYS A 124 14.80 -3.55 -7.68
CA LYS A 124 15.78 -4.40 -7.00
C LYS A 124 15.09 -5.39 -6.06
N PHE A 125 14.10 -4.94 -5.29
CA PHE A 125 13.32 -5.80 -4.41
C PHE A 125 12.62 -6.92 -5.20
N LEU A 126 11.85 -6.60 -6.24
CA LEU A 126 11.15 -7.60 -7.04
C LEU A 126 12.09 -8.60 -7.72
N LYS A 127 13.30 -8.17 -8.10
CA LYS A 127 14.32 -9.07 -8.63
C LYS A 127 14.79 -10.10 -7.60
N SER A 128 14.89 -9.70 -6.33
CA SER A 128 15.28 -10.59 -5.22
C SER A 128 14.10 -11.43 -4.69
N HIS A 129 12.87 -10.92 -4.84
CA HIS A 129 11.63 -11.51 -4.35
C HIS A 129 10.61 -11.70 -5.49
N PRO A 130 10.89 -12.57 -6.48
CA PRO A 130 10.11 -12.66 -7.72
C PRO A 130 8.69 -13.22 -7.53
N ARG A 131 8.36 -13.73 -6.35
CA ARG A 131 7.01 -14.18 -6.02
C ARG A 131 6.14 -13.09 -5.38
N GLU A 132 6.71 -11.93 -5.10
CA GLU A 132 6.01 -10.77 -4.60
C GLU A 132 5.49 -9.89 -5.75
N PHE A 133 4.55 -8.99 -5.46
CA PHE A 133 4.16 -7.90 -6.36
C PHE A 133 3.94 -6.62 -5.55
N LEU A 134 3.89 -5.48 -6.22
CA LEU A 134 3.67 -4.18 -5.59
C LEU A 134 2.49 -3.46 -6.24
N ILE A 135 1.81 -2.64 -5.45
CA ILE A 135 0.85 -1.64 -5.94
C ILE A 135 1.38 -0.28 -5.56
N ILE A 136 1.48 0.61 -6.53
CA ILE A 136 1.97 1.97 -6.31
C ILE A 136 0.89 2.95 -6.72
N LEU A 137 0.37 3.67 -5.75
CA LEU A 137 -0.50 4.80 -5.96
C LEU A 137 0.36 6.05 -6.15
N LEU A 138 0.27 6.65 -7.32
CA LEU A 138 0.98 7.87 -7.67
C LEU A 138 0.03 9.06 -7.53
N LYS A 139 0.54 10.15 -6.97
CA LYS A 139 -0.16 11.43 -6.84
C LYS A 139 0.75 12.57 -7.27
N CYS A 140 0.20 13.53 -8.05
CA CYS A 140 0.89 14.77 -8.37
C CYS A 140 0.80 15.74 -7.18
N GLU A 141 1.91 16.04 -6.54
CA GLU A 141 1.97 16.94 -5.36
C GLU A 141 2.24 18.41 -5.77
N GLY A 142 1.56 18.85 -6.81
CA GLY A 142 1.64 20.23 -7.30
C GLY A 142 2.68 20.45 -8.41
N GLY A 143 2.90 21.72 -8.77
CA GLY A 143 3.75 22.06 -9.90
C GLY A 143 3.06 21.89 -11.26
N SER A 144 3.83 21.71 -12.33
CA SER A 144 3.31 21.54 -13.68
C SER A 144 2.78 20.12 -13.91
N SER A 145 1.48 19.97 -14.07
CA SER A 145 0.85 18.69 -14.43
C SER A 145 1.39 18.12 -15.74
N ARG A 146 1.70 18.98 -16.74
CA ARG A 146 2.32 18.57 -18.00
C ARG A 146 3.75 18.07 -17.81
N GLY A 147 4.55 18.76 -16.97
CA GLY A 147 5.89 18.31 -16.62
C GLY A 147 5.88 16.97 -15.91
N PHE A 148 4.97 16.82 -14.94
CA PHE A 148 4.73 15.56 -14.22
C PHE A 148 4.36 14.43 -15.19
N ALA A 149 3.34 14.61 -16.05
CA ALA A 149 2.91 13.61 -17.02
C ALA A 149 4.04 13.17 -17.96
N ARG A 150 4.83 14.13 -18.46
CA ARG A 150 5.97 13.85 -19.34
C ARG A 150 7.05 13.01 -18.67
N LEU A 151 7.44 13.37 -17.46
CA LEU A 151 8.49 12.66 -16.71
C LEU A 151 8.01 11.29 -16.26
N LEU A 152 6.79 11.20 -15.71
CA LEU A 152 6.19 9.93 -15.31
C LEU A 152 6.03 9.00 -16.51
N GLY A 153 5.51 9.51 -17.64
CA GLY A 153 5.36 8.73 -18.86
C GLY A 153 6.68 8.16 -19.36
N ARG A 154 7.76 8.93 -19.35
CA ARG A 154 9.11 8.46 -19.70
C ARG A 154 9.61 7.38 -18.74
N SER A 155 9.44 7.60 -17.43
CA SER A 155 9.89 6.67 -16.41
C SER A 155 9.13 5.33 -16.49
N LEU A 156 7.80 5.37 -16.63
CA LEU A 156 6.99 4.16 -16.73
C LEU A 156 7.22 3.40 -18.03
N SER A 157 7.48 4.09 -19.15
CA SER A 157 7.91 3.44 -20.40
C SER A 157 9.24 2.68 -20.23
N GLY A 158 10.12 3.12 -19.34
CA GLY A 158 11.33 2.39 -18.97
C GLY A 158 11.10 1.24 -17.95
N ALA A 159 9.87 1.03 -17.51
CA ALA A 159 9.50 0.03 -16.50
C ALA A 159 8.50 -1.02 -17.03
N GLU A 160 8.34 -1.13 -18.35
CA GLU A 160 7.39 -2.08 -18.98
C GLU A 160 7.65 -3.54 -18.58
N ASP A 161 8.91 -3.90 -18.38
CA ASP A 161 9.35 -5.24 -17.98
C ASP A 161 8.85 -5.67 -16.59
N ILE A 162 8.54 -4.70 -15.72
CA ILE A 162 8.03 -4.94 -14.37
C ILE A 162 6.60 -4.44 -14.16
N THR A 163 5.95 -3.91 -15.20
CA THR A 163 4.59 -3.37 -15.08
C THR A 163 3.54 -4.46 -15.34
N ARG A 164 2.50 -4.49 -14.51
CA ARG A 164 1.27 -5.21 -14.75
C ARG A 164 0.13 -4.23 -14.92
N GLU A 165 -0.56 -4.27 -16.05
CA GLU A 165 -1.76 -3.48 -16.27
C GLU A 165 -2.83 -3.86 -15.25
N PHE A 166 -3.55 -2.88 -14.71
CA PHE A 166 -4.65 -3.11 -13.78
C PHE A 166 -5.81 -3.84 -14.46
N SER A 167 -6.39 -4.78 -13.73
CA SER A 167 -7.71 -5.34 -14.01
C SER A 167 -8.40 -5.63 -12.69
N SER A 168 -9.71 -5.47 -12.64
CA SER A 168 -10.51 -5.73 -11.43
C SER A 168 -10.44 -7.19 -10.98
N SER A 169 -10.12 -8.12 -11.88
CA SER A 169 -10.09 -9.56 -11.65
C SER A 169 -8.70 -10.18 -11.58
N LEU A 170 -7.64 -9.37 -11.40
CA LEU A 170 -6.26 -9.88 -11.31
C LEU A 170 -6.13 -10.94 -10.22
N THR A 171 -5.38 -11.98 -10.55
CA THR A 171 -4.91 -12.99 -9.60
C THR A 171 -3.48 -12.69 -9.15
N LEU A 172 -3.09 -13.24 -8.01
CA LEU A 172 -1.73 -13.10 -7.48
C LEU A 172 -0.68 -13.59 -8.47
N GLY A 173 -0.92 -14.74 -9.12
CA GLY A 173 -0.01 -15.32 -10.10
C GLY A 173 0.27 -14.40 -11.29
N GLU A 174 -0.77 -13.67 -11.76
CA GLU A 174 -0.62 -12.69 -12.86
C GLU A 174 0.19 -11.46 -12.45
N CYS A 175 0.31 -11.18 -11.16
CA CYS A 175 0.98 -10.00 -10.62
C CYS A 175 2.42 -10.26 -10.17
N ARG A 176 2.84 -11.52 -9.97
CA ARG A 176 4.15 -11.85 -9.41
C ARG A 176 5.30 -11.23 -10.21
N GLY A 177 6.26 -10.65 -9.49
CA GLY A 177 7.40 -9.94 -10.04
C GLY A 177 7.06 -8.60 -10.70
N ARG A 178 5.83 -8.08 -10.51
CA ARG A 178 5.31 -6.93 -11.23
C ARG A 178 4.85 -5.82 -10.28
N ILE A 179 4.62 -4.65 -10.87
CA ILE A 179 4.06 -3.47 -10.21
C ILE A 179 2.77 -3.08 -10.92
N ILE A 180 1.71 -2.88 -10.15
CA ILE A 180 0.49 -2.23 -10.62
C ILE A 180 0.61 -0.75 -10.28
N PHE A 181 0.61 0.11 -11.29
CA PHE A 181 0.60 1.56 -11.11
C PHE A 181 -0.82 2.09 -11.15
N LEU A 182 -1.21 2.81 -10.10
CA LEU A 182 -2.44 3.57 -9.99
C LEU A 182 -2.09 5.06 -9.98
N LEU A 183 -2.92 5.90 -10.59
CA LEU A 183 -2.73 7.34 -10.62
C LEU A 183 -3.98 8.02 -10.07
N ARG A 184 -3.84 8.77 -8.97
CA ARG A 184 -4.94 9.46 -8.29
C ARG A 184 -5.45 10.68 -9.06
N ASP A 185 -4.57 11.38 -9.78
CA ASP A 185 -4.89 12.65 -10.42
C ASP A 185 -5.29 12.49 -11.89
N GLU A 186 -6.08 13.42 -12.38
CA GLU A 186 -6.36 13.56 -13.81
C GLU A 186 -5.16 14.19 -14.52
N VAL A 187 -4.23 13.36 -14.94
CA VAL A 187 -3.04 13.77 -15.70
C VAL A 187 -3.09 13.14 -17.07
N GLU A 188 -3.28 13.96 -18.10
CA GLU A 188 -3.24 13.48 -19.48
C GLU A 188 -1.85 12.90 -19.82
N GLY A 189 -1.84 11.69 -20.38
CA GLY A 189 -0.63 11.11 -20.95
C GLY A 189 0.25 10.28 -20.04
N ALA A 190 -0.20 9.87 -18.85
CA ALA A 190 0.53 8.89 -18.04
C ALA A 190 0.28 7.46 -18.59
N PRO A 191 1.20 6.88 -19.39
CA PRO A 191 0.84 5.79 -20.30
C PRO A 191 0.70 4.42 -19.66
N MET A 192 1.13 4.18 -18.44
CA MET A 192 1.20 2.82 -17.84
C MET A 192 0.47 2.71 -16.50
N ALA A 193 -0.15 3.79 -16.02
CA ALA A 193 -0.91 3.79 -14.77
C ALA A 193 -2.41 3.71 -15.04
N ALA A 194 -3.14 2.95 -14.22
CA ALA A 194 -4.58 2.98 -14.20
C ALA A 194 -5.06 4.23 -13.45
N ARG A 195 -5.93 5.03 -14.09
CA ARG A 195 -6.41 6.29 -13.51
C ARG A 195 -7.55 6.05 -12.53
N ILE A 196 -7.47 6.65 -11.36
CA ILE A 196 -8.56 6.66 -10.38
C ILE A 196 -9.39 7.94 -10.57
N ALA A 197 -10.71 7.80 -10.65
CA ALA A 197 -11.64 8.91 -10.76
C ALA A 197 -12.71 8.85 -9.67
N GLY A 198 -13.19 10.01 -9.23
CA GLY A 198 -14.23 10.13 -8.19
C GLY A 198 -13.69 10.00 -6.77
N TRP A 199 -12.42 10.32 -6.55
CA TRP A 199 -11.84 10.35 -5.20
C TRP A 199 -12.12 11.70 -4.55
N ASP A 200 -13.18 11.75 -3.78
CA ASP A 200 -13.58 12.95 -3.04
C ASP A 200 -12.66 13.18 -1.81
N ASP A 201 -12.51 14.45 -1.44
CA ASP A 201 -11.62 14.85 -0.38
C ASP A 201 -12.18 14.55 1.02
N ASN A 202 -11.36 13.97 1.89
CA ASN A 202 -11.64 13.75 3.33
C ASN A 202 -12.95 12.98 3.61
N VAL A 203 -13.26 11.96 2.80
CA VAL A 203 -14.47 11.13 2.96
C VAL A 203 -14.20 9.67 2.63
N THR A 204 -15.15 8.79 3.02
CA THR A 204 -15.23 7.43 2.49
C THR A 204 -16.08 7.45 1.22
N CYS A 205 -15.52 7.06 0.09
CA CYS A 205 -16.21 7.08 -1.21
C CYS A 205 -15.92 5.86 -2.08
N HIS A 206 -16.74 5.63 -3.09
CA HIS A 206 -16.44 4.70 -4.16
C HIS A 206 -15.78 5.43 -5.32
N VAL A 207 -14.67 4.88 -5.78
CA VAL A 207 -13.89 5.41 -6.89
C VAL A 207 -13.92 4.43 -8.06
N THR A 208 -13.75 4.94 -9.27
CA THR A 208 -13.59 4.11 -10.48
C THR A 208 -12.13 4.07 -10.87
N ILE A 209 -11.60 2.86 -11.09
CA ILE A 209 -10.23 2.63 -11.56
C ILE A 209 -10.32 2.32 -13.06
N HIS A 210 -9.85 3.22 -13.89
CA HIS A 210 -9.82 3.11 -15.34
C HIS A 210 -8.48 2.56 -15.81
N PRO A 211 -8.38 1.28 -16.23
CA PRO A 211 -7.20 0.78 -16.89
C PRO A 211 -7.05 1.43 -18.27
N ARG A 212 -5.88 1.30 -18.88
CA ARG A 212 -5.66 1.74 -20.27
C ARG A 212 -6.47 0.91 -21.28
N GLN A 213 -6.65 -0.37 -20.96
CA GLN A 213 -7.40 -1.32 -21.77
C GLN A 213 -8.23 -2.22 -20.86
N GLY A 214 -9.42 -2.58 -21.29
CA GLY A 214 -10.32 -3.44 -20.55
C GLY A 214 -11.34 -2.69 -19.69
N ASP A 215 -12.02 -3.44 -18.85
CA ASP A 215 -13.13 -2.93 -18.04
C ASP A 215 -12.62 -2.20 -16.79
N ALA A 216 -13.30 -1.11 -16.48
CA ALA A 216 -13.03 -0.37 -15.24
C ALA A 216 -13.32 -1.22 -14.01
N GLY A 217 -12.50 -1.04 -12.97
CA GLY A 217 -12.71 -1.58 -11.64
C GLY A 217 -13.34 -0.55 -10.70
N THR A 218 -13.77 -1.01 -9.53
CA THR A 218 -14.29 -0.14 -8.47
C THR A 218 -13.52 -0.39 -7.19
N ALA A 219 -13.19 0.68 -6.47
CA ALA A 219 -12.69 0.58 -5.10
C ALA A 219 -13.55 1.41 -4.15
N CYS A 220 -13.69 0.92 -2.91
CA CYS A 220 -14.16 1.71 -1.78
C CYS A 220 -12.93 2.25 -1.04
N VAL A 221 -12.76 3.55 -1.05
CA VAL A 221 -11.64 4.23 -0.40
C VAL A 221 -12.13 4.90 0.87
N GLU A 222 -11.54 4.56 2.00
CA GLU A 222 -11.70 5.30 3.25
C GLU A 222 -10.48 6.18 3.41
N ASP A 223 -10.65 7.50 3.23
CA ASP A 223 -9.61 8.53 3.32
C ASP A 223 -10.13 9.74 4.13
N GLU A 224 -10.75 9.47 5.30
CA GLU A 224 -11.17 10.50 6.26
C GLU A 224 -9.96 10.87 7.13
N TYR A 225 -9.23 11.92 6.77
CA TYR A 225 -7.93 12.22 7.36
C TYR A 225 -7.88 13.50 8.20
N GLY A 226 -8.83 14.43 8.03
CA GLY A 226 -8.82 15.75 8.67
C GLY A 226 -9.73 15.81 9.90
N TYR A 227 -9.15 16.09 11.07
CA TYR A 227 -9.88 16.20 12.34
C TYR A 227 -9.49 17.49 13.10
N ASP A 228 -10.29 17.89 14.08
CA ASP A 228 -10.03 19.09 14.89
C ASP A 228 -8.98 18.83 15.99
N SER A 229 -8.89 17.61 16.48
CA SER A 229 -7.93 17.22 17.51
C SER A 229 -7.74 15.71 17.58
N VAL A 230 -6.65 15.26 18.23
CA VAL A 230 -6.36 13.83 18.47
C VAL A 230 -7.42 13.13 19.35
N ALA A 231 -8.27 13.88 20.05
CA ALA A 231 -9.41 13.30 20.75
C ALA A 231 -10.40 12.60 19.80
N ALA A 232 -10.41 13.00 18.51
CA ALA A 232 -11.21 12.38 17.47
C ALA A 232 -10.61 11.08 16.88
N ALA A 233 -9.45 10.62 17.35
CA ALA A 233 -8.82 9.39 16.86
C ALA A 233 -9.72 8.15 16.93
N HIS A 234 -10.68 8.12 17.87
CA HIS A 234 -11.66 7.06 17.95
C HIS A 234 -12.63 7.04 16.75
N TYR A 235 -12.99 8.19 16.18
CA TYR A 235 -13.79 8.26 14.96
C TYR A 235 -13.00 7.71 13.77
N LYS A 236 -11.72 8.11 13.65
CA LYS A 236 -10.84 7.55 12.62
C LYS A 236 -10.72 6.03 12.75
N THR A 237 -10.54 5.52 13.95
CA THR A 237 -10.52 4.07 14.19
C THR A 237 -11.82 3.42 13.71
N LEU A 238 -12.98 4.01 13.99
CA LEU A 238 -14.28 3.46 13.59
C LEU A 238 -14.46 3.44 12.07
N THR A 239 -14.07 4.50 11.34
CA THR A 239 -14.18 4.54 9.87
C THR A 239 -13.23 3.52 9.23
N THR A 240 -12.00 3.43 9.73
CA THR A 240 -11.00 2.40 9.34
C THR A 240 -11.55 1.00 9.53
N LEU A 241 -12.03 0.64 10.73
CA LEU A 241 -12.58 -0.68 11.01
C LEU A 241 -13.85 -0.99 10.20
N ARG A 242 -14.69 0.00 9.91
CA ARG A 242 -15.88 -0.16 9.06
C ARG A 242 -15.50 -0.56 7.63
N ASN A 243 -14.49 0.08 7.05
CA ASN A 243 -14.03 -0.24 5.70
C ASN A 243 -13.36 -1.62 5.66
N MET A 244 -12.53 -1.94 6.66
CA MET A 244 -11.94 -3.27 6.82
C MET A 244 -13.02 -4.37 6.99
N ALA A 245 -14.09 -4.09 7.75
CA ALA A 245 -15.20 -5.01 7.90
C ALA A 245 -15.96 -5.24 6.58
N ALA A 246 -16.13 -4.20 5.77
CA ALA A 246 -16.72 -4.34 4.44
C ALA A 246 -15.84 -5.20 3.51
N ALA A 247 -14.52 -5.06 3.59
CA ALA A 247 -13.56 -5.91 2.90
C ALA A 247 -13.65 -7.37 3.38
N ALA A 248 -13.67 -7.61 4.70
CA ALA A 248 -13.77 -8.95 5.28
C ALA A 248 -15.05 -9.67 4.87
N LEU A 249 -16.16 -8.95 4.75
CA LEU A 249 -17.43 -9.46 4.24
C LEU A 249 -17.46 -9.55 2.71
N GLN A 250 -16.40 -9.13 2.02
CA GLN A 250 -16.31 -9.11 0.56
C GLN A 250 -17.52 -8.44 -0.11
N ARG A 251 -17.96 -7.31 0.46
CA ARG A 251 -19.12 -6.59 -0.07
C ARG A 251 -18.82 -6.15 -1.50
N PRO A 252 -19.75 -6.40 -2.45
CA PRO A 252 -19.55 -5.93 -3.83
C PRO A 252 -19.67 -4.41 -3.90
N ALA A 253 -19.17 -3.84 -4.99
CA ALA A 253 -19.44 -2.46 -5.37
C ALA A 253 -20.95 -2.23 -5.60
N PRO A 254 -21.43 -0.97 -5.62
CA PRO A 254 -22.85 -0.66 -5.85
C PRO A 254 -23.42 -1.25 -7.15
N ASP A 255 -22.58 -1.52 -8.14
CA ASP A 255 -22.96 -2.16 -9.41
C ASP A 255 -22.89 -3.70 -9.37
N GLY A 256 -22.62 -4.29 -8.23
CA GLY A 256 -22.54 -5.74 -8.01
C GLY A 256 -21.22 -6.39 -8.41
N ARG A 257 -20.26 -5.63 -8.92
CA ARG A 257 -18.92 -6.14 -9.30
C ARG A 257 -18.00 -6.28 -8.09
N PRO A 258 -16.87 -7.02 -8.21
CA PRO A 258 -15.82 -7.05 -7.20
C PRO A 258 -15.38 -5.64 -6.83
N CYS A 259 -15.26 -5.37 -5.52
CA CYS A 259 -14.81 -4.09 -4.99
C CYS A 259 -13.44 -4.26 -4.34
N TRP A 260 -12.49 -3.42 -4.70
CA TRP A 260 -11.23 -3.26 -3.98
C TRP A 260 -11.48 -2.38 -2.76
N TYR A 261 -10.88 -2.70 -1.63
CA TYR A 261 -11.00 -1.90 -0.42
C TYR A 261 -9.64 -1.28 -0.10
N ILE A 262 -9.59 0.04 -0.02
CA ILE A 262 -8.40 0.82 0.31
C ILE A 262 -8.73 1.63 1.55
N THR A 263 -8.02 1.39 2.63
CA THR A 263 -8.30 1.94 3.95
C THR A 263 -7.09 2.71 4.45
N TYR A 264 -7.22 4.00 4.64
CA TYR A 264 -6.20 4.82 5.28
C TYR A 264 -6.45 4.87 6.78
N ALA A 265 -5.55 4.32 7.59
CA ALA A 265 -5.56 4.51 9.05
C ALA A 265 -4.86 5.82 9.45
N SER A 266 -4.26 6.52 8.49
CA SER A 266 -3.58 7.80 8.67
C SER A 266 -4.55 8.95 8.83
N CYS A 267 -4.20 9.93 9.65
CA CYS A 267 -4.95 11.19 9.79
C CYS A 267 -4.16 12.23 10.61
N HIS A 268 -4.66 13.46 10.64
CA HIS A 268 -4.05 14.56 11.37
C HIS A 268 -5.07 15.59 11.84
N ALA A 269 -4.63 16.52 12.68
CA ALA A 269 -5.38 17.71 13.11
C ALA A 269 -4.46 18.94 13.10
N VAL A 270 -3.85 19.21 11.95
CA VAL A 270 -2.91 20.34 11.79
C VAL A 270 -3.66 21.68 11.97
N PRO A 271 -3.13 22.65 12.75
CA PRO A 271 -1.82 22.63 13.42
C PRO A 271 -1.83 22.06 14.84
N ASN A 272 -2.94 21.51 15.33
CA ASN A 272 -3.11 21.14 16.73
C ASN A 272 -2.41 19.83 17.10
N ASN A 273 -2.55 18.81 16.24
CA ASN A 273 -1.94 17.49 16.46
C ASN A 273 -1.33 16.94 15.17
N SER A 274 -0.19 16.32 15.31
CA SER A 274 0.58 15.69 14.23
C SER A 274 0.01 14.34 13.81
N PRO A 275 0.36 13.83 12.60
CA PRO A 275 0.05 12.47 12.20
C PRO A 275 0.60 11.41 13.18
N GLY A 276 1.76 11.66 13.81
CA GLY A 276 2.35 10.75 14.79
C GLY A 276 1.48 10.57 16.03
N GLU A 277 0.91 11.66 16.57
CA GLU A 277 0.01 11.59 17.72
C GLU A 277 -1.27 10.78 17.42
N PHE A 278 -1.75 10.84 16.17
CA PHE A 278 -2.86 9.99 15.73
C PHE A 278 -2.43 8.54 15.54
N ALA A 279 -1.28 8.28 14.90
CA ALA A 279 -0.77 6.92 14.71
C ALA A 279 -0.60 6.17 16.03
N GLU A 280 -0.14 6.84 17.10
CA GLU A 280 -0.03 6.29 18.46
C GLU A 280 -1.37 5.84 19.06
N ARG A 281 -2.50 6.31 18.54
CA ARG A 281 -3.85 5.95 19.02
C ARG A 281 -4.57 5.01 18.07
N VAL A 282 -4.54 5.32 16.77
CA VAL A 282 -5.28 4.60 15.74
C VAL A 282 -4.65 3.23 15.47
N ASN A 283 -3.33 3.16 15.24
CA ASN A 283 -2.68 1.90 14.87
C ASN A 283 -2.83 0.82 15.95
N PRO A 284 -2.59 1.08 17.26
CA PRO A 284 -2.84 0.06 18.29
C PRO A 284 -4.32 -0.27 18.47
N ALA A 285 -5.22 0.68 18.19
CA ALA A 285 -6.65 0.40 18.27
C ALA A 285 -7.10 -0.52 17.13
N VAL A 286 -6.68 -0.25 15.90
CA VAL A 286 -6.92 -1.12 14.73
C VAL A 286 -6.30 -2.50 14.96
N GLN A 287 -5.07 -2.57 15.45
CA GLN A 287 -4.37 -3.82 15.73
C GLN A 287 -5.16 -4.73 16.69
N ARG A 288 -5.76 -4.18 17.75
CA ARG A 288 -6.56 -4.96 18.71
C ARG A 288 -7.80 -5.60 18.09
N GLU A 289 -8.39 -4.96 17.07
CA GLU A 289 -9.64 -5.41 16.47
C GLU A 289 -9.43 -6.40 15.31
N ILE A 290 -8.22 -6.51 14.74
CA ILE A 290 -7.95 -7.44 13.62
C ILE A 290 -8.37 -8.89 13.93
N PRO A 291 -8.15 -9.46 15.13
CA PRO A 291 -8.58 -10.83 15.42
C PRO A 291 -10.09 -11.08 15.32
N ALA A 292 -10.90 -10.03 15.38
CA ALA A 292 -12.37 -10.14 15.26
C ALA A 292 -12.87 -10.29 13.82
N PHE A 293 -12.00 -10.13 12.81
CA PHE A 293 -12.39 -10.28 11.41
C PHE A 293 -12.15 -11.71 10.91
N ASP A 294 -13.13 -12.30 10.23
CA ASP A 294 -13.07 -13.65 9.67
C ASP A 294 -12.73 -13.68 8.16
N GLY A 295 -12.25 -12.57 7.59
CA GLY A 295 -11.96 -12.44 6.17
C GLY A 295 -10.76 -11.53 5.88
N PRO A 296 -10.48 -11.29 4.59
CA PRO A 296 -9.43 -10.39 4.16
C PRO A 296 -9.75 -8.94 4.55
N LEU A 297 -8.72 -8.16 4.84
CA LEU A 297 -8.86 -6.78 5.31
C LEU A 297 -8.82 -5.74 4.18
N GLY A 298 -8.55 -6.18 2.93
CA GLY A 298 -8.24 -5.27 1.84
C GLY A 298 -6.85 -4.64 2.00
N ILE A 299 -6.64 -3.51 1.37
CA ILE A 299 -5.41 -2.71 1.46
C ILE A 299 -5.53 -1.78 2.68
N VAL A 300 -4.60 -1.86 3.62
CA VAL A 300 -4.61 -1.05 4.85
C VAL A 300 -3.31 -0.24 4.92
N LEU A 301 -3.42 1.08 4.76
CA LEU A 301 -2.31 2.00 4.82
C LEU A 301 -2.18 2.60 6.22
N ILE A 302 -0.96 2.61 6.73
CA ILE A 302 -0.65 3.13 8.06
C ILE A 302 0.47 4.18 8.00
N ASP A 303 0.50 5.04 9.00
CA ASP A 303 1.64 5.91 9.29
C ASP A 303 2.63 5.20 10.22
N PHE A 304 3.92 5.60 10.14
CA PHE A 304 5.01 5.11 10.99
C PHE A 304 5.10 3.58 11.02
N CYS A 305 5.05 2.95 9.86
CA CYS A 305 4.91 1.51 9.69
C CYS A 305 6.03 0.69 10.39
N ALA A 306 7.24 1.25 10.58
CA ALA A 306 8.31 0.52 11.27
C ALA A 306 8.09 0.41 12.78
N GLN A 307 7.38 1.36 13.41
CA GLN A 307 6.98 1.27 14.80
C GLN A 307 5.87 0.23 15.02
N TYR A 308 5.09 -0.06 13.98
CA TYR A 308 3.92 -0.95 14.05
C TYR A 308 4.10 -2.22 13.21
N SER A 309 5.29 -2.81 13.24
CA SER A 309 5.62 -4.03 12.48
C SER A 309 4.71 -5.22 12.82
N ASP A 310 4.20 -5.30 14.05
CA ASP A 310 3.25 -6.34 14.45
C ASP A 310 1.88 -6.13 13.78
N LEU A 311 1.44 -4.88 13.58
CA LEU A 311 0.23 -4.58 12.82
C LEU A 311 0.38 -5.04 11.36
N ILE A 312 1.53 -4.76 10.73
CA ILE A 312 1.83 -5.27 9.38
C ILE A 312 1.74 -6.79 9.33
N ARG A 313 2.38 -7.48 10.29
CA ARG A 313 2.33 -8.94 10.39
C ARG A 313 0.90 -9.46 10.51
N MET A 314 0.09 -8.87 11.38
CA MET A 314 -1.30 -9.27 11.58
C MET A 314 -2.15 -9.06 10.33
N ILE A 315 -1.91 -8.00 9.54
CA ILE A 315 -2.58 -7.80 8.24
C ILE A 315 -2.18 -8.93 7.28
N VAL A 316 -0.89 -9.24 7.16
CA VAL A 316 -0.38 -10.33 6.30
C VAL A 316 -1.00 -11.67 6.68
N GLU A 317 -1.12 -11.99 7.97
CA GLU A 317 -1.66 -13.24 8.48
C GLU A 317 -3.17 -13.42 8.23
N ARG A 318 -3.86 -12.42 7.67
CA ARG A 318 -5.28 -12.50 7.26
C ARG A 318 -5.48 -12.96 5.80
N ASN A 319 -4.43 -13.41 5.11
CA ASN A 319 -4.50 -13.98 3.76
C ASN A 319 -4.74 -15.50 3.74
#